data_b9b920a0d0b811b87840ea8461c8ed47
#
_entry.id   b9b920a0d0b811b87840ea8461c8ed47
#
_cell.length_a   1.000
_cell.length_b   1.000
_cell.length_c   1.000
_cell.angle_alpha   90.00
_cell.angle_beta   90.00
_cell.angle_gamma   90.00
#
_symmetry.space_group_name_H-M   'P 1'
#
loop_
_entity.id
_entity.type
_entity.pdbx_description
1 polymer ?
#
loop_
_entity_poly.entity_id
_entity_poly.type
_entity_poly.pdbx_seq_one_letter_code
_entity_poly.pdbx_strand_id
1 'polypeptide(L)'
;MPVMEGKCVLFKAFGNVDAFPLCIKSKDVDEIVNTVALISGSFGGVNLEDISAPRCFEIEKKLKERCDIPIFHDDQHGTAVVTLAGLINACKLTGRKPEETHIVVNGAGAAAIAISKLLIAYGFADITLCDRTGIIYEGREKGMNPVKEEMAKITNKKHLQGSLAVLFAVQMYLLV
;
A
#
# COMPACT_ATOMS: atom_id res chain seq x y z
N MET A 1 -12.14 6.35 -16.42
CA MET A 1 -13.53 5.87 -16.39
C MET A 1 -13.64 4.33 -16.46
N PRO A 2 -13.11 3.59 -17.44
CA PRO A 2 -13.31 2.12 -17.51
C PRO A 2 -12.92 1.34 -16.25
N VAL A 3 -11.82 1.72 -15.61
CA VAL A 3 -11.39 1.13 -14.32
C VAL A 3 -12.45 1.35 -13.23
N MET A 4 -12.98 2.56 -13.15
CA MET A 4 -14.00 2.92 -12.14
C MET A 4 -15.33 2.22 -12.40
N GLU A 5 -15.74 2.07 -13.66
CA GLU A 5 -16.94 1.29 -14.02
C GLU A 5 -16.77 -0.18 -13.64
N GLY A 6 -15.60 -0.78 -13.96
CA GLY A 6 -15.27 -2.14 -13.55
C GLY A 6 -15.29 -2.32 -12.02
N LYS A 7 -14.76 -1.36 -11.27
CA LYS A 7 -14.78 -1.36 -9.81
C LYS A 7 -16.22 -1.30 -9.28
N CYS A 8 -17.09 -0.46 -9.85
CA CYS A 8 -18.50 -0.38 -9.47
C CYS A 8 -19.24 -1.71 -9.69
N VAL A 9 -18.96 -2.41 -10.82
CA VAL A 9 -19.52 -3.74 -11.08
C VAL A 9 -19.07 -4.75 -10.02
N LEU A 10 -17.81 -4.74 -9.62
CA LEU A 10 -17.29 -5.64 -8.59
C LEU A 10 -17.91 -5.34 -7.21
N PHE A 11 -18.05 -4.08 -6.83
CA PHE A 11 -18.76 -3.70 -5.60
C PHE A 11 -20.18 -4.25 -5.58
N LYS A 12 -20.91 -4.15 -6.70
CA LYS A 12 -22.25 -4.69 -6.79
C LYS A 12 -22.27 -6.21 -6.77
N ALA A 13 -21.42 -6.86 -7.57
CA ALA A 13 -21.43 -8.31 -7.73
C ALA A 13 -21.00 -9.06 -6.46
N PHE A 14 -20.00 -8.57 -5.74
CA PHE A 14 -19.43 -9.24 -4.58
C PHE A 14 -19.90 -8.69 -3.23
N GLY A 15 -20.19 -7.40 -3.18
CA GLY A 15 -20.58 -6.72 -1.93
C GLY A 15 -22.04 -6.35 -1.84
N ASN A 16 -22.78 -6.48 -2.94
CA ASN A 16 -24.15 -5.96 -3.08
C ASN A 16 -24.27 -4.46 -2.70
N VAL A 17 -23.22 -3.69 -3.00
CA VAL A 17 -23.13 -2.25 -2.76
C VAL A 17 -23.31 -1.52 -4.07
N ASP A 18 -24.19 -0.52 -4.08
CA ASP A 18 -24.34 0.38 -5.22
C ASP A 18 -23.21 1.41 -5.20
N ALA A 19 -22.44 1.47 -6.27
CA ALA A 19 -21.29 2.36 -6.40
C ALA A 19 -21.41 3.24 -7.64
N PHE A 20 -20.95 4.49 -7.54
CA PHE A 20 -21.00 5.49 -8.59
C PHE A 20 -19.58 5.87 -9.02
N PRO A 21 -19.23 5.75 -10.31
CA PRO A 21 -17.91 6.13 -10.80
C PRO A 21 -17.80 7.65 -10.92
N LEU A 22 -16.85 8.24 -10.20
CA LEU A 22 -16.54 9.66 -10.24
C LEU A 22 -15.10 9.90 -10.66
N CYS A 23 -14.88 10.60 -11.76
CA CYS A 23 -13.57 10.96 -12.27
C CYS A 23 -13.35 12.47 -12.16
N ILE A 24 -12.46 12.88 -11.25
CA ILE A 24 -12.12 14.29 -11.04
C ILE A 24 -11.00 14.68 -12.00
N LYS A 25 -11.23 15.71 -12.83
CA LYS A 25 -10.24 16.23 -13.78
C LYS A 25 -9.26 17.18 -13.07
N SER A 26 -8.56 16.71 -12.06
CA SER A 26 -7.51 17.44 -11.35
C SER A 26 -6.42 16.51 -10.88
N LYS A 27 -5.22 17.07 -10.67
CA LYS A 27 -4.09 16.43 -9.98
C LYS A 27 -3.72 17.20 -8.70
N ASP A 28 -4.39 18.29 -8.44
CA ASP A 28 -4.21 19.07 -7.22
C ASP A 28 -4.87 18.37 -6.03
N VAL A 29 -4.12 18.26 -4.94
CA VAL A 29 -4.57 17.56 -3.73
C VAL A 29 -5.76 18.25 -3.10
N ASP A 30 -5.71 19.56 -2.98
CA ASP A 30 -6.75 20.32 -2.28
C ASP A 30 -8.03 20.42 -3.10
N GLU A 31 -7.93 20.53 -4.44
CA GLU A 31 -9.10 20.46 -5.32
C GLU A 31 -9.80 19.10 -5.21
N ILE A 32 -9.03 18.00 -5.22
CA ILE A 32 -9.61 16.65 -5.07
C ILE A 32 -10.27 16.50 -3.71
N VAL A 33 -9.58 16.86 -2.63
CA VAL A 33 -10.09 16.76 -1.27
C VAL A 33 -11.34 17.62 -1.08
N ASN A 34 -11.34 18.86 -1.56
CA ASN A 34 -12.52 19.73 -1.48
C ASN A 34 -13.71 19.17 -2.24
N THR A 35 -13.48 18.68 -3.47
CA THR A 35 -14.55 18.11 -4.30
C THR A 35 -15.18 16.91 -3.63
N VAL A 36 -14.37 15.95 -3.15
CA VAL A 36 -14.87 14.74 -2.49
C VAL A 36 -15.58 15.09 -1.17
N ALA A 37 -15.04 15.99 -0.38
CA ALA A 37 -15.66 16.41 0.88
C ALA A 37 -17.03 17.08 0.67
N LEU A 38 -17.19 17.90 -0.39
CA LEU A 38 -18.47 18.54 -0.69
C LEU A 38 -19.57 17.55 -1.07
N ILE A 39 -19.24 16.46 -1.74
CA ILE A 39 -20.22 15.46 -2.18
C ILE A 39 -20.36 14.28 -1.21
N SER A 40 -19.51 14.17 -0.21
CA SER A 40 -19.43 13.02 0.70
C SER A 40 -20.74 12.75 1.44
N GLY A 41 -21.53 13.79 1.72
CA GLY A 41 -22.83 13.65 2.39
C GLY A 41 -23.88 12.84 1.60
N SER A 42 -23.62 12.53 0.33
CA SER A 42 -24.50 11.70 -0.50
C SER A 42 -24.12 10.22 -0.49
N PHE A 43 -23.02 9.84 0.17
CA PHE A 43 -22.44 8.50 0.10
C PHE A 43 -22.20 7.90 1.48
N GLY A 44 -22.21 6.57 1.54
CA GLY A 44 -21.86 5.83 2.76
C GLY A 44 -20.36 5.54 2.89
N GLY A 45 -19.56 5.83 1.86
CA GLY A 45 -18.11 5.64 1.85
C GLY A 45 -17.51 6.07 0.52
N VAL A 46 -16.19 6.21 0.48
CA VAL A 46 -15.41 6.56 -0.72
C VAL A 46 -14.29 5.57 -0.93
N ASN A 47 -14.22 4.97 -2.11
CA ASN A 47 -13.07 4.20 -2.57
C ASN A 47 -12.22 5.08 -3.50
N LEU A 48 -11.00 5.40 -3.07
CA LEU A 48 -10.02 6.08 -3.88
C LEU A 48 -9.30 5.05 -4.77
N GLU A 49 -9.16 5.36 -6.04
CA GLU A 49 -8.59 4.47 -7.04
C GLU A 49 -7.70 5.26 -8.02
N ASP A 50 -6.66 4.64 -8.54
CA ASP A 50 -5.76 5.19 -9.58
C ASP A 50 -5.10 6.54 -9.21
N ILE A 51 -4.84 6.78 -7.94
CA ILE A 51 -4.14 7.97 -7.46
C ILE A 51 -2.69 7.59 -7.13
N SER A 52 -1.75 8.08 -7.93
CA SER A 52 -0.34 7.76 -7.75
C SER A 52 0.27 8.33 -6.46
N ALA A 53 1.23 7.59 -5.87
CA ALA A 53 2.07 8.11 -4.80
C ALA A 53 2.94 9.28 -5.30
N PRO A 54 3.28 10.28 -4.44
CA PRO A 54 2.93 10.36 -3.02
C PRO A 54 1.55 10.99 -2.72
N ARG A 55 0.86 11.55 -3.72
CA ARG A 55 -0.42 12.27 -3.55
C ARG A 55 -1.51 11.45 -2.87
N CYS A 56 -1.59 10.16 -3.19
CA CYS A 56 -2.61 9.29 -2.61
C CYS A 56 -2.58 9.27 -1.08
N PHE A 57 -1.41 9.32 -0.47
CA PHE A 57 -1.27 9.34 0.99
C PHE A 57 -1.84 10.62 1.61
N GLU A 58 -1.54 11.75 0.99
CA GLU A 58 -2.00 13.06 1.47
C GLU A 58 -3.51 13.22 1.27
N ILE A 59 -4.02 12.83 0.10
CA ILE A 59 -5.47 12.88 -0.20
C ILE A 59 -6.25 12.01 0.78
N GLU A 60 -5.84 10.76 0.97
CA GLU A 60 -6.51 9.84 1.90
C GLU A 60 -6.50 10.39 3.33
N LYS A 61 -5.36 10.89 3.80
CA LYS A 61 -5.24 11.47 5.14
C LYS A 61 -6.20 12.66 5.31
N LYS A 62 -6.14 13.64 4.40
CA LYS A 62 -6.99 14.84 4.46
C LYS A 62 -8.48 14.50 4.39
N LEU A 63 -8.87 13.51 3.59
CA LEU A 63 -10.26 13.09 3.50
C LEU A 63 -10.73 12.39 4.78
N LYS A 64 -9.91 11.54 5.40
CA LYS A 64 -10.22 10.93 6.70
C LYS A 64 -10.39 11.95 7.82
N GLU A 65 -9.71 13.10 7.73
CA GLU A 65 -9.85 14.19 8.69
C GLU A 65 -11.10 15.06 8.44
N ARG A 66 -11.62 15.08 7.20
CA ARG A 66 -12.69 16.00 6.78
C ARG A 66 -14.06 15.34 6.56
N CYS A 67 -14.09 14.03 6.37
CA CYS A 67 -15.33 13.30 6.06
C CYS A 67 -15.69 12.37 7.22
N ASP A 68 -16.97 12.34 7.58
CA ASP A 68 -17.51 11.45 8.62
C ASP A 68 -17.87 10.06 8.08
N ILE A 69 -17.47 9.74 6.86
CA ILE A 69 -17.71 8.45 6.20
C ILE A 69 -16.38 7.73 5.96
N PRO A 70 -16.36 6.39 5.84
CA PRO A 70 -15.16 5.62 5.52
C PRO A 70 -14.49 6.08 4.23
N ILE A 71 -13.19 6.33 4.30
CA ILE A 71 -12.33 6.63 3.15
C ILE A 71 -11.33 5.49 3.01
N PHE A 72 -11.31 4.83 1.87
CA PHE A 72 -10.48 3.69 1.57
C PHE A 72 -9.71 3.92 0.27
N HIS A 73 -8.45 3.54 0.22
CA HIS A 73 -7.63 3.59 -1.00
C HIS A 73 -7.22 2.16 -1.37
N ASP A 74 -7.82 1.64 -2.44
CA ASP A 74 -7.70 0.22 -2.79
C ASP A 74 -6.28 -0.19 -3.18
N ASP A 75 -5.59 0.64 -3.97
CA ASP A 75 -4.18 0.39 -4.37
C ASP A 75 -3.21 0.30 -3.18
N GLN A 76 -3.60 0.81 -2.02
CA GLN A 76 -2.85 0.65 -0.78
C GLN A 76 -3.39 -0.52 0.04
N HIS A 77 -4.60 -0.38 0.53
CA HIS A 77 -5.14 -1.24 1.60
C HIS A 77 -5.73 -2.53 1.06
N GLY A 78 -6.38 -2.52 -0.10
CA GLY A 78 -6.91 -3.74 -0.73
C GLY A 78 -5.78 -4.70 -1.10
N THR A 79 -4.75 -4.19 -1.76
CA THR A 79 -3.55 -4.96 -2.10
C THR A 79 -2.84 -5.49 -0.86
N ALA A 80 -2.76 -4.69 0.20
CA ALA A 80 -2.14 -5.13 1.47
C ALA A 80 -2.93 -6.28 2.13
N VAL A 81 -4.25 -6.20 2.13
CA VAL A 81 -5.12 -7.24 2.71
C VAL A 81 -4.96 -8.58 1.99
N VAL A 82 -5.03 -8.58 0.66
CA VAL A 82 -4.91 -9.85 -0.11
C VAL A 82 -3.51 -10.44 -0.03
N THR A 83 -2.48 -9.60 0.02
CA THR A 83 -1.09 -10.04 0.21
C THR A 83 -0.91 -10.69 1.59
N LEU A 84 -1.38 -10.07 2.65
CA LEU A 84 -1.32 -10.65 3.99
C LEU A 84 -2.09 -11.97 4.06
N ALA A 85 -3.29 -12.04 3.47
CA ALA A 85 -4.08 -13.27 3.43
C ALA A 85 -3.33 -14.41 2.73
N GLY A 86 -2.67 -14.12 1.62
CA GLY A 86 -1.80 -15.07 0.90
C GLY A 86 -0.63 -15.55 1.77
N LEU A 87 0.04 -14.62 2.46
CA LEU A 87 1.18 -14.93 3.34
C LEU A 87 0.79 -15.77 4.56
N ILE A 88 -0.33 -15.47 5.19
CA ILE A 88 -0.85 -16.27 6.31
C ILE A 88 -1.05 -17.73 5.86
N ASN A 89 -1.63 -17.93 4.69
CA ASN A 89 -1.85 -19.29 4.16
C ASN A 89 -0.54 -19.97 3.73
N ALA A 90 0.39 -19.23 3.14
CA ALA A 90 1.72 -19.74 2.81
C ALA A 90 2.49 -20.19 4.06
N CYS A 91 2.44 -19.40 5.13
CA CYS A 91 3.05 -19.76 6.42
C CYS A 91 2.41 -21.04 7.00
N LYS A 92 1.08 -21.17 6.94
CA LYS A 92 0.38 -22.38 7.39
C LYS A 92 0.80 -23.62 6.60
N LEU A 93 0.87 -23.52 5.27
CA LEU A 93 1.25 -24.64 4.39
C LEU A 93 2.71 -25.05 4.56
N THR A 94 3.60 -24.11 4.83
CA THR A 94 5.04 -24.38 4.99
C THR A 94 5.48 -24.64 6.42
N GLY A 95 4.57 -24.51 7.39
CA GLY A 95 4.87 -24.65 8.83
C GLY A 95 5.76 -23.54 9.38
N ARG A 96 5.87 -22.40 8.68
CA ARG A 96 6.70 -21.27 9.11
C ARG A 96 5.94 -20.30 9.99
N LYS A 97 6.68 -19.65 10.85
CA LYS A 97 6.13 -18.58 11.69
C LYS A 97 6.40 -17.21 11.04
N PRO A 98 5.49 -16.25 11.17
CA PRO A 98 5.69 -14.89 10.64
C PRO A 98 6.98 -14.24 11.11
N GLU A 99 7.31 -14.36 12.39
CA GLU A 99 8.49 -13.78 13.02
C GLU A 99 9.83 -14.38 12.52
N GLU A 100 9.79 -15.60 11.97
CA GLU A 100 10.95 -16.32 11.43
C GLU A 100 11.06 -16.19 9.90
N THR A 101 10.07 -15.52 9.27
CA THR A 101 9.98 -15.40 7.83
C THR A 101 10.61 -14.09 7.36
N HIS A 102 11.55 -14.18 6.42
CA HIS A 102 12.13 -13.01 5.76
C HIS A 102 11.32 -12.67 4.51
N ILE A 103 10.93 -11.41 4.36
CA ILE A 103 10.14 -10.92 3.24
C ILE A 103 10.90 -9.85 2.47
N VAL A 104 10.97 -10.02 1.16
CA VAL A 104 11.48 -9.01 0.23
C VAL A 104 10.32 -8.39 -0.52
N VAL A 105 10.19 -7.08 -0.42
CA VAL A 105 9.19 -6.31 -1.16
C VAL A 105 9.90 -5.60 -2.31
N ASN A 106 9.62 -6.06 -3.53
CA ASN A 106 10.22 -5.49 -4.74
C ASN A 106 9.35 -4.38 -5.31
N GLY A 107 9.57 -3.20 -4.83
CA GLY A 107 8.85 -1.97 -5.11
C GLY A 107 8.85 -1.09 -3.86
N ALA A 108 8.58 0.20 -4.03
CA ALA A 108 8.41 1.13 -2.91
C ALA A 108 7.34 2.19 -3.26
N GLY A 109 6.30 1.74 -3.96
CA GLY A 109 5.10 2.52 -4.26
C GLY A 109 4.06 2.43 -3.13
N ALA A 110 2.86 2.95 -3.39
CA ALA A 110 1.78 3.01 -2.41
C ALA A 110 1.42 1.63 -1.85
N ALA A 111 1.25 0.63 -2.72
CA ALA A 111 0.96 -0.75 -2.32
C ALA A 111 2.06 -1.33 -1.43
N ALA A 112 3.33 -1.25 -1.87
CA ALA A 112 4.47 -1.81 -1.14
C ALA A 112 4.61 -1.23 0.28
N ILE A 113 4.38 0.07 0.44
CA ILE A 113 4.40 0.75 1.74
C ILE A 113 3.27 0.22 2.64
N ALA A 114 2.04 0.16 2.11
CA ALA A 114 0.88 -0.32 2.86
C ALA A 114 1.02 -1.82 3.24
N ILE A 115 1.47 -2.65 2.30
CA ILE A 115 1.78 -4.07 2.54
C ILE A 115 2.78 -4.20 3.67
N SER A 116 3.92 -3.52 3.59
CA SER A 116 4.97 -3.62 4.59
C SER A 116 4.50 -3.21 5.99
N LYS A 117 3.74 -2.11 6.10
CA LYS A 117 3.15 -1.66 7.37
C LYS A 117 2.18 -2.70 7.94
N LEU A 118 1.32 -3.27 7.11
CA LEU A 118 0.35 -4.29 7.55
C LEU A 118 1.04 -5.59 7.97
N LEU A 119 2.06 -6.02 7.24
CA LEU A 119 2.85 -7.20 7.57
C LEU A 119 3.59 -7.05 8.91
N ILE A 120 4.20 -5.88 9.14
CA ILE A 120 4.84 -5.56 10.44
C ILE A 120 3.81 -5.61 11.58
N ALA A 121 2.64 -5.00 11.38
CA ALA A 121 1.57 -5.01 12.37
C ALA A 121 1.03 -6.42 12.68
N TYR A 122 1.07 -7.32 11.70
CA TYR A 122 0.67 -8.72 11.88
C TYR A 122 1.73 -9.56 12.62
N GLY A 123 3.01 -9.17 12.58
CA GLY A 123 4.09 -9.86 13.27
C GLY A 123 5.24 -10.35 12.39
N PHE A 124 5.27 -10.02 11.09
CA PHE A 124 6.46 -10.27 10.26
C PHE A 124 7.56 -9.30 10.66
N ALA A 125 8.65 -9.83 11.21
CA ALA A 125 9.70 -9.00 11.82
C ALA A 125 10.85 -8.63 10.87
N ASP A 126 11.06 -9.40 9.80
CA ASP A 126 12.21 -9.27 8.89
C ASP A 126 11.71 -8.94 7.46
N ILE A 127 11.55 -7.65 7.19
CA ILE A 127 11.10 -7.12 5.90
C ILE A 127 12.18 -6.23 5.31
N THR A 128 12.48 -6.42 4.02
CA THR A 128 13.40 -5.57 3.26
C THR A 128 12.73 -5.08 1.99
N LEU A 129 12.69 -3.76 1.81
CA LEU A 129 12.17 -3.13 0.59
C LEU A 129 13.29 -2.85 -0.39
N CYS A 130 12.99 -3.01 -1.67
CA CYS A 130 13.83 -2.58 -2.79
C CYS A 130 13.06 -1.65 -3.72
N ASP A 131 13.76 -0.75 -4.36
CA ASP A 131 13.26 0.02 -5.51
C ASP A 131 14.25 -0.04 -6.68
N ARG A 132 14.03 0.74 -7.73
CA ARG A 132 14.93 0.78 -8.91
C ARG A 132 16.36 1.18 -8.58
N THR A 133 16.59 1.82 -7.44
CA THR A 133 17.92 2.26 -6.97
C THR A 133 18.60 1.17 -6.13
N GLY A 134 17.85 0.18 -5.65
CA GLY A 134 18.31 -0.91 -4.80
C GLY A 134 17.60 -1.00 -3.46
N ILE A 135 18.23 -1.62 -2.50
CA ILE A 135 17.70 -1.83 -1.14
C ILE A 135 17.47 -0.49 -0.45
N ILE A 136 16.35 -0.37 0.24
CA ILE A 136 16.04 0.79 1.09
C ILE A 136 16.63 0.55 2.47
N TYR A 137 17.44 1.51 2.93
CA TYR A 137 18.08 1.50 4.23
C TYR A 137 18.21 2.92 4.80
N GLU A 138 18.35 3.02 6.09
CA GLU A 138 18.51 4.31 6.79
C GLU A 138 19.82 4.99 6.39
N GLY A 139 19.75 6.25 5.96
CA GLY A 139 20.90 7.00 5.46
C GLY A 139 21.19 6.83 3.96
N ARG A 140 20.33 6.14 3.20
CA ARG A 140 20.44 6.12 1.74
C ARG A 140 20.10 7.49 1.16
N GLU A 141 21.02 8.06 0.38
CA GLU A 141 20.84 9.41 -0.19
C GLU A 141 19.99 9.39 -1.48
N LYS A 142 20.25 8.41 -2.36
CA LYS A 142 19.68 8.40 -3.71
C LYS A 142 18.29 7.77 -3.77
N GLY A 143 17.34 8.49 -4.38
CA GLY A 143 16.00 7.96 -4.66
C GLY A 143 15.08 7.85 -3.45
N MET A 144 15.36 8.60 -2.38
CA MET A 144 14.56 8.67 -1.16
C MET A 144 13.46 9.73 -1.25
N ASN A 145 12.46 9.58 -0.41
CA ASN A 145 11.43 10.54 -0.10
C ASN A 145 10.98 10.31 1.35
N PRO A 146 10.19 11.22 1.97
CA PRO A 146 9.81 11.11 3.38
C PRO A 146 9.19 9.77 3.77
N VAL A 147 8.37 9.18 2.91
CA VAL A 147 7.73 7.88 3.17
C VAL A 147 8.75 6.73 3.16
N LYS A 148 9.70 6.75 2.23
CA LYS A 148 10.78 5.75 2.19
C LYS A 148 11.74 5.90 3.37
N GLU A 149 11.99 7.11 3.83
CA GLU A 149 12.80 7.37 5.03
C GLU A 149 12.11 6.83 6.28
N GLU A 150 10.80 7.00 6.40
CA GLU A 150 10.00 6.36 7.46
C GLU A 150 10.13 4.84 7.40
N MET A 151 9.97 4.24 6.21
CA MET A 151 10.09 2.80 6.04
C MET A 151 11.48 2.27 6.32
N ALA A 152 12.53 3.00 5.95
CA ALA A 152 13.91 2.62 6.23
C ALA A 152 14.20 2.43 7.74
N LYS A 153 13.51 3.19 8.60
CA LYS A 153 13.65 3.09 10.07
C LYS A 153 13.01 1.84 10.67
N ILE A 154 11.98 1.30 10.02
CA ILE A 154 11.19 0.19 10.57
C ILE A 154 11.40 -1.13 9.82
N THR A 155 12.11 -1.11 8.71
CA THR A 155 12.44 -2.28 7.88
C THR A 155 13.96 -2.48 7.78
N ASN A 156 14.40 -3.53 7.07
CA ASN A 156 15.83 -3.81 6.81
C ASN A 156 16.70 -3.73 8.09
N LYS A 157 16.27 -4.38 9.15
CA LYS A 157 16.95 -4.39 10.45
C LYS A 157 18.43 -4.87 10.38
N LYS A 158 18.78 -5.59 9.32
CA LYS A 158 20.13 -6.06 9.06
C LYS A 158 21.02 -5.04 8.34
N HIS A 159 20.48 -3.86 8.03
CA HIS A 159 21.18 -2.80 7.31
C HIS A 159 21.83 -3.27 5.99
N LEU A 160 21.15 -4.17 5.27
CA LEU A 160 21.61 -4.66 3.97
C LEU A 160 21.63 -3.51 2.96
N GLN A 161 22.64 -3.51 2.10
CA GLN A 161 22.81 -2.53 1.03
C GLN A 161 23.08 -3.23 -0.30
N GLY A 162 22.79 -2.56 -1.41
CA GLY A 162 23.06 -3.09 -2.75
C GLY A 162 21.78 -3.27 -3.57
N SER A 163 21.85 -4.14 -4.56
CA SER A 163 20.74 -4.41 -5.48
C SER A 163 19.86 -5.56 -4.97
N LEU A 164 18.71 -5.75 -5.65
CA LEU A 164 17.83 -6.90 -5.41
C LEU A 164 18.56 -8.24 -5.48
N ALA A 165 19.60 -8.37 -6.32
CA ALA A 165 20.38 -9.60 -6.44
C ALA A 165 21.07 -10.00 -5.12
N VAL A 166 21.47 -9.04 -4.29
CA VAL A 166 22.06 -9.31 -2.97
C VAL A 166 21.07 -10.05 -2.08
N LEU A 167 19.79 -9.70 -2.16
CA LEU A 167 18.75 -10.34 -1.35
C LEU A 167 18.50 -11.79 -1.75
N PHE A 168 18.60 -12.13 -3.03
CA PHE A 168 18.47 -13.51 -3.48
C PHE A 168 19.61 -14.42 -3.07
N ALA A 169 20.78 -13.87 -2.78
CA ALA A 169 21.93 -14.63 -2.31
C ALA A 169 21.84 -15.03 -0.83
N VAL A 170 20.99 -14.39 -0.05
CA VAL A 170 20.86 -14.55 1.42
C VAL A 170 19.58 -15.30 1.78
N GLN A 171 19.37 -16.52 1.38
CA GLN A 171 18.26 -17.46 1.74
C GLN A 171 16.81 -16.94 1.83
N MET A 172 16.03 -17.50 0.96
CA MET A 172 14.61 -17.75 0.85
C MET A 172 13.58 -16.70 1.27
N TYR A 173 12.86 -16.24 0.25
CA TYR A 173 12.04 -15.05 0.28
C TYR A 173 10.69 -15.27 -0.36
N LEU A 174 9.68 -14.54 0.11
CA LEU A 174 8.53 -14.22 -0.68
C LEU A 174 8.76 -12.87 -1.36
N LEU A 175 8.71 -12.85 -2.68
CA LEU A 175 8.74 -11.65 -3.48
C LEU A 175 7.29 -11.13 -3.62
N VAL A 176 7.04 -9.94 -3.19
CA VAL A 176 5.79 -9.20 -3.40
C VAL A 176 6.05 -7.99 -4.29
#